data_ed0272469a5a90be0d0c4694956ddcb2
#
_entry.id   ed0272469a5a90be0d0c4694956ddcb2
#
_cell.length_a   1.000
_cell.length_b   1.000
_cell.length_c   1.000
_cell.angle_alpha   90.00
_cell.angle_beta   90.00
_cell.angle_gamma   90.00
#
_symmetry.space_group_name_H-M   'P 1'
#
loop_
_entity.id
_entity.type
_entity.pdbx_description
1 polymer ?
#
loop_
_entity_poly.entity_id
_entity_poly.type
_entity_poly.pdbx_seq_one_letter_code
_entity_poly.pdbx_strand_id
1 'polypeptide(L)'
;MRQLYAIQSVLAHALLKAREANQRVRGLRFALGEISELDPASIQRQWDELSRGTPAERAHLYFRSIKAEVQCMACFMKYHPLDGKIHCPYCGSYGAKVLSGEDFYLESIDLDDEQT
;
A
#
# COMPACT_ATOMS: atom_id res chain seq x y z
N MET A 1 -1.19 0.42 -14.81
CA MET A 1 -1.13 -1.03 -15.00
C MET A 1 -0.66 -1.78 -13.76
N ARG A 2 0.44 -1.36 -13.15
CA ARG A 2 0.90 -1.99 -11.92
C ARG A 2 -0.13 -1.95 -10.80
N GLN A 3 -0.76 -0.80 -10.63
CA GLN A 3 -1.75 -0.63 -9.58
C GLN A 3 -2.92 -1.58 -9.79
N LEU A 4 -3.40 -1.68 -11.02
CA LEU A 4 -4.52 -2.56 -11.33
C LEU A 4 -4.17 -4.03 -11.06
N TYR A 5 -2.98 -4.45 -11.45
CA TYR A 5 -2.52 -5.82 -11.20
C TYR A 5 -2.47 -6.14 -9.72
N ALA A 6 -1.91 -5.22 -8.93
CA ALA A 6 -1.80 -5.41 -7.50
C ALA A 6 -3.19 -5.53 -6.86
N ILE A 7 -4.11 -4.68 -7.29
CA ILE A 7 -5.47 -4.69 -6.76
C ILE A 7 -6.20 -6.00 -7.13
N GLN A 8 -6.04 -6.45 -8.38
CA GLN A 8 -6.65 -7.70 -8.82
C GLN A 8 -6.13 -8.90 -8.03
N SER A 9 -4.82 -8.94 -7.79
CA SER A 9 -4.19 -9.99 -7.00
C SER A 9 -4.71 -10.00 -5.57
N VAL A 10 -4.79 -8.83 -4.97
CA VAL A 10 -5.29 -8.71 -3.59
C VAL A 10 -6.76 -9.11 -3.52
N LEU A 11 -7.55 -8.69 -4.49
CA LEU A 11 -8.97 -9.06 -4.52
C LEU A 11 -9.14 -10.58 -4.62
N ALA A 12 -8.38 -11.24 -5.48
CA ALA A 12 -8.45 -12.69 -5.62
C ALA A 12 -8.11 -13.38 -4.29
N HIS A 13 -7.07 -12.88 -3.61
CA HIS A 13 -6.67 -13.43 -2.32
C HIS A 13 -7.75 -13.19 -1.25
N ALA A 14 -8.33 -11.99 -1.24
CA ALA A 14 -9.38 -11.66 -0.28
C ALA A 14 -10.63 -12.51 -0.49
N LEU A 15 -10.99 -12.75 -1.74
CA LEU A 15 -12.16 -13.58 -2.05
C LEU A 15 -11.94 -15.03 -1.63
N LEU A 16 -10.71 -15.53 -1.79
CA LEU A 16 -10.38 -16.86 -1.33
C LEU A 16 -10.52 -16.99 0.18
N LYS A 17 -10.02 -16.01 0.92
CA LYS A 17 -10.13 -15.98 2.38
C LYS A 17 -11.59 -15.88 2.82
N ALA A 18 -12.37 -15.05 2.14
CA ALA A 18 -13.79 -14.89 2.45
C ALA A 18 -14.54 -16.21 2.26
N ARG A 19 -14.22 -16.91 1.17
CA ARG A 19 -14.84 -18.19 0.88
C ARG A 19 -14.49 -19.23 1.94
N GLU A 20 -13.22 -19.32 2.28
CA GLU A 20 -12.76 -20.28 3.29
C GLU A 20 -13.42 -20.04 4.64
N ALA A 21 -13.62 -18.80 5.01
CA ALA A 21 -14.23 -18.43 6.28
C ALA A 21 -15.76 -18.34 6.21
N ASN A 22 -16.32 -18.38 5.02
CA ASN A 22 -17.75 -18.17 4.78
C ASN A 22 -18.21 -16.83 5.37
N GLN A 23 -17.42 -15.77 5.13
CA GLN A 23 -17.67 -14.44 5.65
C GLN A 23 -17.42 -13.42 4.55
N ARG A 24 -17.93 -12.19 4.77
CA ARG A 24 -17.62 -11.09 3.85
C ARG A 24 -16.34 -10.41 4.29
N VAL A 25 -15.69 -9.74 3.36
CA VAL A 25 -14.53 -8.91 3.65
C VAL A 25 -15.02 -7.53 4.08
N ARG A 26 -14.71 -7.14 5.30
CA ARG A 26 -15.11 -5.84 5.83
C ARG A 26 -14.06 -4.78 5.53
N GLY A 27 -12.80 -5.14 5.56
CA GLY A 27 -11.74 -4.20 5.30
C GLY A 27 -10.42 -4.89 5.00
N LEU A 28 -9.49 -4.11 4.45
CA LEU A 28 -8.15 -4.59 4.16
C LEU A 28 -7.17 -3.53 4.64
N ARG A 29 -6.07 -3.99 5.22
CA ARG A 29 -5.03 -3.10 5.73
C ARG A 29 -3.78 -3.26 4.90
N PHE A 30 -3.30 -2.15 4.37
CA PHE A 30 -2.12 -2.12 3.51
C PHE A 30 -1.01 -1.30 4.15
N ALA A 31 0.21 -1.67 3.82
CA ALA A 31 1.37 -0.81 4.04
C ALA A 31 1.68 -0.13 2.72
N LEU A 32 1.79 1.18 2.73
CA LEU A 32 2.04 1.96 1.53
C LEU A 32 3.21 2.90 1.77
N GLY A 33 4.25 2.78 0.95
CA GLY A 33 5.45 3.58 1.08
C GLY A 33 5.18 5.06 0.84
N GLU A 34 5.81 5.89 1.65
CA GLU A 34 5.65 7.34 1.60
C GLU A 34 5.98 7.93 0.24
N ILE A 35 6.95 7.34 -0.48
CA ILE A 35 7.35 7.80 -1.81
C ILE A 35 6.89 6.87 -2.91
N SER A 36 5.93 5.99 -2.62
CA SER A 36 5.30 5.16 -3.64
C SER A 36 4.51 6.04 -4.60
N GLU A 37 4.48 5.66 -5.87
CA GLU A 37 3.70 6.38 -6.86
C GLU A 37 2.21 6.06 -6.78
N LEU A 38 1.83 5.11 -5.93
CA LEU A 38 0.44 4.70 -5.81
C LEU A 38 -0.35 5.69 -4.97
N ASP A 39 -1.58 5.95 -5.40
CA ASP A 39 -2.47 6.91 -4.74
C ASP A 39 -3.60 6.17 -4.02
N PRO A 40 -3.71 6.31 -2.68
CA PRO A 40 -4.75 5.61 -1.93
C PRO A 40 -6.16 5.83 -2.46
N ALA A 41 -6.49 7.07 -2.84
CA ALA A 41 -7.83 7.36 -3.35
C ALA A 41 -8.11 6.63 -4.66
N SER A 42 -7.12 6.56 -5.53
CA SER A 42 -7.23 5.84 -6.78
C SER A 42 -7.37 4.33 -6.55
N ILE A 43 -6.63 3.81 -5.60
CA ILE A 43 -6.70 2.39 -5.24
C ILE A 43 -8.10 2.05 -4.72
N GLN A 44 -8.66 2.89 -3.85
CA GLN A 44 -10.00 2.68 -3.31
C GLN A 44 -11.04 2.68 -4.43
N ARG A 45 -10.93 3.62 -5.38
CA ARG A 45 -11.88 3.69 -6.50
C ARG A 45 -11.82 2.44 -7.36
N GLN A 46 -10.63 1.97 -7.70
CA GLN A 46 -10.47 0.76 -8.49
C GLN A 46 -11.00 -0.47 -7.74
N TRP A 47 -10.73 -0.52 -6.44
CA TRP A 47 -11.25 -1.59 -5.60
C TRP A 47 -12.78 -1.61 -5.63
N ASP A 48 -13.39 -0.44 -5.46
CA ASP A 48 -14.85 -0.35 -5.44
C ASP A 48 -15.46 -0.85 -6.73
N GLU A 49 -14.82 -0.58 -7.86
CA GLU A 49 -15.31 -1.07 -9.15
C GLU A 49 -15.11 -2.58 -9.30
N LEU A 50 -13.92 -3.06 -8.99
CA LEU A 50 -13.59 -4.46 -9.21
C LEU A 50 -14.31 -5.41 -8.25
N SER A 51 -14.63 -4.92 -7.06
CA SER A 51 -15.23 -5.76 -6.03
C SER A 51 -16.76 -5.81 -6.08
N ARG A 52 -17.39 -5.10 -7.00
CA ARG A 52 -18.86 -5.12 -7.12
C ARG A 52 -19.40 -6.53 -7.28
N GLY A 53 -20.44 -6.84 -6.53
CA GLY A 53 -21.08 -8.14 -6.61
C GLY A 53 -20.32 -9.26 -5.94
N THR A 54 -19.25 -8.94 -5.22
CA THR A 54 -18.44 -9.94 -4.53
C THR A 54 -18.58 -9.77 -3.01
N PRO A 55 -18.15 -10.77 -2.22
CA PRO A 55 -18.10 -10.61 -0.76
C PRO A 55 -17.16 -9.53 -0.26
N ALA A 56 -16.38 -8.93 -1.13
CA ALA A 56 -15.47 -7.84 -0.77
C ALA A 56 -16.03 -6.48 -1.18
N GLU A 57 -17.24 -6.43 -1.71
CA GLU A 57 -17.90 -5.18 -2.07
C GLU A 57 -18.05 -4.30 -0.83
N ARG A 58 -17.71 -3.02 -0.97
CA ARG A 58 -17.77 -2.03 0.11
C ARG A 58 -16.73 -2.24 1.21
N ALA A 59 -15.76 -3.13 0.99
CA ALA A 59 -14.66 -3.25 1.93
C ALA A 59 -13.88 -1.94 1.97
N HIS A 60 -13.53 -1.50 3.18
CA HIS A 60 -12.76 -0.27 3.36
C HIS A 60 -11.27 -0.58 3.34
N LEU A 61 -10.52 0.21 2.59
CA LEU A 61 -9.08 0.04 2.51
C LEU A 61 -8.39 1.02 3.47
N TYR A 62 -7.53 0.50 4.31
CA TYR A 62 -6.74 1.28 5.25
C TYR A 62 -5.28 1.25 4.80
N PHE A 63 -4.61 2.38 4.89
CA PHE A 63 -3.22 2.49 4.45
C PHE A 63 -2.34 2.99 5.59
N ARG A 64 -1.36 2.17 5.95
CA ARG A 64 -0.34 2.57 6.92
C ARG A 64 0.87 3.08 6.13
N SER A 65 1.31 4.27 6.44
CA SER A 65 2.45 4.86 5.73
C SER A 65 3.76 4.26 6.22
N ILE A 66 4.61 3.86 5.28
CA ILE A 66 5.97 3.43 5.57
C ILE A 66 6.88 4.60 5.25
N LYS A 67 7.61 5.09 6.27
CA LYS A 67 8.50 6.22 6.09
C LYS A 67 9.60 5.91 5.09
N ALA A 68 9.91 6.89 4.26
CA ALA A 68 11.00 6.77 3.31
C ALA A 68 12.33 6.97 4.00
N GLU A 69 13.31 6.15 3.65
CA GLU A 69 14.69 6.32 4.05
C GLU A 69 15.55 6.17 2.82
N VAL A 70 16.47 7.10 2.62
CA VAL A 70 17.38 7.07 1.49
C VAL A 70 18.80 7.22 1.98
N GLN A 71 19.75 6.77 1.17
CA GLN A 71 21.16 6.89 1.49
C GLN A 71 21.84 7.69 0.39
N CYS A 72 22.52 8.76 0.78
CA CYS A 72 23.28 9.58 -0.16
C CYS A 72 24.37 8.75 -0.82
N MET A 73 24.46 8.84 -2.13
CA MET A 73 25.49 8.09 -2.87
C MET A 73 26.83 8.80 -2.90
N ALA A 74 26.89 10.04 -2.40
CA ALA A 74 28.14 10.79 -2.30
C ALA A 74 28.80 10.70 -0.93
N CYS A 75 28.03 10.91 0.14
CA CYS A 75 28.57 10.88 1.51
C CYS A 75 28.12 9.68 2.32
N PHE A 76 27.22 8.86 1.80
CA PHE A 76 26.71 7.61 2.38
C PHE A 76 25.93 7.78 3.68
N MET A 77 25.54 9.02 4.01
CA MET A 77 24.65 9.25 5.14
C MET A 77 23.23 8.91 4.79
N LYS A 78 22.52 8.33 5.75
CA LYS A 78 21.09 8.02 5.59
C LYS A 78 20.26 9.20 6.06
N TYR A 79 19.16 9.46 5.36
CA TYR A 79 18.28 10.56 5.73
C TYR A 79 16.85 10.28 5.26
N HIS A 80 15.90 11.03 5.85
CA HIS A 80 14.51 10.99 5.48
C HIS A 80 14.26 12.13 4.50
N PRO A 81 13.82 11.83 3.26
CA PRO A 81 13.53 12.89 2.29
C PRO A 81 12.31 13.69 2.73
N LEU A 82 12.44 15.00 2.75
CA LEU A 82 11.34 15.89 3.10
C LEU A 82 10.55 16.23 1.83
N ASP A 83 9.22 16.10 1.92
CA ASP A 83 8.32 16.38 0.79
C ASP A 83 8.71 15.64 -0.48
N GLY A 84 9.24 14.42 -0.33
CA GLY A 84 9.63 13.61 -1.45
C GLY A 84 10.88 14.07 -2.19
N LYS A 85 11.56 15.09 -1.67
CA LYS A 85 12.76 15.63 -2.31
C LYS A 85 14.00 14.88 -1.84
N ILE A 86 14.75 14.38 -2.80
CA ILE A 86 15.98 13.64 -2.53
C ILE A 86 17.17 14.60 -2.65
N HIS A 87 17.37 15.36 -1.59
CA HIS A 87 18.46 16.32 -1.49
C HIS A 87 19.14 16.09 -0.16
N CYS A 88 20.39 15.63 -0.20
CA CYS A 88 21.12 15.28 1.02
C CYS A 88 21.31 16.50 1.93
N PRO A 89 20.80 16.44 3.17
CA PRO A 89 20.95 17.56 4.10
C PRO A 89 22.39 17.70 4.64
N TYR A 90 23.24 16.71 4.39
CA TYR A 90 24.61 16.71 4.91
C TYR A 90 25.63 17.21 3.90
N CYS A 91 25.45 16.88 2.61
CA CYS A 91 26.45 17.28 1.60
C CYS A 91 25.83 17.98 0.38
N GLY A 92 24.50 18.06 0.30
CA GLY A 92 23.82 18.75 -0.78
C GLY A 92 23.68 17.99 -2.09
N SER A 93 24.13 16.74 -2.14
CA SER A 93 24.04 15.92 -3.34
C SER A 93 22.58 15.50 -3.59
N TYR A 94 22.23 15.30 -4.87
CA TYR A 94 20.90 14.84 -5.26
C TYR A 94 20.84 13.34 -5.52
N GLY A 95 21.98 12.66 -5.59
CA GLY A 95 22.00 11.22 -5.85
C GLY A 95 21.80 10.42 -4.59
N ALA A 96 20.75 9.59 -4.56
CA ALA A 96 20.47 8.76 -3.39
C ALA A 96 19.89 7.43 -3.77
N LYS A 97 20.15 6.43 -2.92
CA LYS A 97 19.58 5.10 -3.04
C LYS A 97 18.41 4.99 -2.07
N VAL A 98 17.25 4.54 -2.57
CA VAL A 98 16.08 4.35 -1.72
C VAL A 98 16.23 3.05 -0.94
N LEU A 99 16.14 3.15 0.39
CA LEU A 99 16.23 1.99 1.27
C LEU A 99 14.86 1.50 1.70
N SER A 100 13.90 2.41 1.87
CA SER A 100 12.52 2.08 2.22
C SER A 100 11.58 3.17 1.75
N GLY A 101 10.28 2.86 1.74
CA GLY A 101 9.26 3.85 1.41
C GLY A 101 8.66 3.73 0.03
N GLU A 102 9.05 2.72 -0.74
CA GLU A 102 8.45 2.43 -2.05
C GLU A 102 7.45 1.28 -2.00
N ASP A 103 7.37 0.58 -0.88
CA ASP A 103 6.64 -0.67 -0.78
C ASP A 103 5.13 -0.49 -0.81
N PHE A 104 4.46 -1.48 -1.33
CA PHE A 104 3.01 -1.58 -1.23
C PHE A 104 2.66 -3.06 -1.06
N TYR A 105 2.05 -3.40 0.09
CA TYR A 105 1.66 -4.78 0.33
C TYR A 105 0.49 -4.85 1.30
N LEU A 106 -0.22 -5.97 1.23
CA LEU A 106 -1.34 -6.25 2.10
C LEU A 106 -0.81 -6.78 3.43
N GLU A 107 -1.25 -6.17 4.54
CA GLU A 107 -0.86 -6.60 5.88
C GLU A 107 -1.88 -7.54 6.50
N SER A 108 -3.16 -7.25 6.35
CA SER A 108 -4.20 -8.08 6.91
C SER A 108 -5.52 -7.88 6.21
N ILE A 109 -6.40 -8.86 6.35
CA ILE A 109 -7.76 -8.83 5.82
C ILE A 109 -8.70 -8.93 7.02
N ASP A 110 -9.60 -7.96 7.16
CA ASP A 110 -10.60 -7.96 8.21
C ASP A 110 -11.87 -8.58 7.66
N LEU A 111 -12.25 -9.72 8.19
CA LEU A 111 -13.48 -10.38 7.79
C LEU A 111 -14.63 -9.94 8.67
N ASP A 112 -15.80 -9.89 8.09
CA ASP A 112 -17.00 -9.52 8.82
C ASP A 112 -17.49 -10.72 9.63
N ASP A 113 -17.59 -10.54 10.93
CA ASP A 113 -18.08 -11.60 11.81
C ASP A 113 -19.60 -11.58 11.78
N GLU A 114 -20.17 -12.47 11.01
CA GLU A 114 -21.62 -12.53 10.81
C GLU A 114 -22.38 -13.12 11.98
N GLN A 115 -21.69 -13.44 13.05
CA GLN A 115 -22.32 -14.13 14.17
C GLN A 115 -23.07 -13.22 15.10
N THR A 116 -23.04 -11.96 14.83
CA THR A 116 -23.78 -11.00 15.66
C THR A 116 -25.14 -10.72 15.11
#